data_927e8f6f1a2c20bc3a82f22340ddc7b7
#
_entry.id   927e8f6f1a2c20bc3a82f22340ddc7b7
#
_cell.length_a   1.000
_cell.length_b   1.000
_cell.length_c   1.000
_cell.angle_alpha   90.00
_cell.angle_beta   90.00
_cell.angle_gamma   90.00
#
_symmetry.space_group_name_H-M   'P 1'
#
loop_
_entity.id
_entity.type
_entity.pdbx_description
1 polymer ?
#
loop_
_entity_poly.entity_id
_entity_poly.type
_entity_poly.pdbx_seq_one_letter_code
_entity_poly.pdbx_strand_id
1 'polypeptide(L)'
;MNEYMRGTVAPALVYERDLEIVPPDLELALMFALLEYDKHRHEQYREAQYVFFSKMLWPLNLIQAGAENYLGIDGLSFFDLQFKITKFLDTKLLAELDRAINDHETRIELISKYITEINLPLKKDIKIKGIIGPEILHGLVPLIKLAADKPLTSDKLDSMTSTDDLIQVVNQYSQVLKELEETISKWHNFQTKLSQKIKNWRVQYSNQEDSAALKELEEKFTELDKKISEKIWNCRNEIDYLFHWALSGHTLNMVIPINKIWISMYLAGIILPNNNEKFLLLPPSIVSSNITATRWVPVDSFHSSFYKILKEKVEAMLDSQTPLTQKIVDSCKAQNLFLKEDANKLISRGYQRVREKKLMEPKYIEVVKGDWQKASEYLKS
;
A
#
# COMPACT_ATOMS: atom_id res chain seq x y z
N MET A 1 35.55 15.35 11.80
CA MET A 1 34.73 14.22 12.30
C MET A 1 33.44 14.31 11.53
N ASN A 2 33.20 13.41 10.55
CA ASN A 2 31.91 13.38 9.84
C ASN A 2 30.87 12.87 10.84
N GLU A 3 30.01 13.74 11.33
CA GLU A 3 28.81 13.31 12.03
C GLU A 3 27.95 12.50 11.04
N TYR A 4 27.97 11.19 11.20
CA TYR A 4 27.06 10.33 10.44
C TYR A 4 25.65 10.66 10.90
N MET A 5 24.82 11.10 9.94
CA MET A 5 23.39 11.25 10.17
C MET A 5 22.85 9.89 10.65
N ARG A 6 22.09 9.86 11.73
CA ARG A 6 21.46 8.65 12.26
C ARG A 6 19.99 8.62 11.87
N GLY A 7 19.42 7.43 11.80
CA GLY A 7 18.00 7.26 11.52
C GLY A 7 17.51 5.86 11.86
N THR A 8 16.21 5.73 12.00
CA THR A 8 15.55 4.45 12.29
C THR A 8 15.50 3.59 11.03
N VAL A 9 16.21 2.47 11.02
CA VAL A 9 16.37 1.57 9.86
C VAL A 9 15.75 0.22 10.16
N ALA A 10 14.79 -0.18 9.34
CA ALA A 10 14.22 -1.52 9.36
C ALA A 10 15.14 -2.51 8.63
N PRO A 11 15.28 -3.76 9.11
CA PRO A 11 16.11 -4.78 8.48
C PRO A 11 15.58 -5.20 7.13
N ALA A 12 16.47 -5.65 6.23
CA ALA A 12 16.06 -6.24 4.95
C ALA A 12 15.65 -7.71 5.11
N LEU A 13 16.24 -8.41 6.08
CA LEU A 13 15.99 -9.82 6.30
C LEU A 13 15.88 -10.16 7.79
N VAL A 14 14.86 -10.95 8.15
CA VAL A 14 14.66 -11.48 9.51
C VAL A 14 14.34 -12.96 9.47
N TYR A 15 14.61 -13.66 10.58
CA TYR A 15 14.18 -15.05 10.74
C TYR A 15 12.72 -15.12 11.16
N GLU A 16 11.97 -16.06 10.59
CA GLU A 16 10.54 -16.23 10.85
C GLU A 16 10.25 -16.61 12.33
N ARG A 17 11.01 -17.55 12.88
CA ARG A 17 10.70 -18.15 14.17
C ARG A 17 10.78 -17.19 15.34
N ASP A 18 11.84 -16.37 15.37
CA ASP A 18 12.15 -15.53 16.52
C ASP A 18 12.15 -14.03 16.15
N LEU A 19 11.82 -13.71 14.90
CA LEU A 19 11.91 -12.36 14.34
C LEU A 19 13.29 -11.71 14.59
N GLU A 20 14.34 -12.52 14.65
CA GLU A 20 15.70 -12.02 14.80
C GLU A 20 16.24 -11.45 13.49
N ILE A 21 17.04 -10.39 13.59
CA ILE A 21 17.68 -9.77 12.43
C ILE A 21 18.77 -10.71 11.90
N VAL A 22 18.70 -10.99 10.61
CA VAL A 22 19.75 -11.79 9.94
C VAL A 22 21.07 -11.01 9.92
N PRO A 23 22.22 -11.64 10.31
CA PRO A 23 23.52 -10.96 10.28
C PRO A 23 23.87 -10.44 8.87
N PRO A 24 24.58 -9.30 8.76
CA PRO A 24 24.82 -8.62 7.48
C PRO A 24 25.52 -9.46 6.40
N ASP A 25 26.42 -10.34 6.78
CA ASP A 25 27.10 -11.25 5.88
C ASP A 25 26.15 -12.32 5.31
N LEU A 26 25.30 -12.88 6.16
CA LEU A 26 24.29 -13.84 5.75
C LEU A 26 23.16 -13.16 4.98
N GLU A 27 22.76 -11.95 5.38
CA GLU A 27 21.77 -11.13 4.65
C GLU A 27 22.21 -10.93 3.20
N LEU A 28 23.45 -10.46 2.99
CA LEU A 28 23.98 -10.21 1.65
C LEU A 28 24.01 -11.49 0.80
N ALA A 29 24.45 -12.61 1.37
CA ALA A 29 24.52 -13.89 0.66
C ALA A 29 23.14 -14.42 0.26
N LEU A 30 22.16 -14.32 1.16
CA LEU A 30 20.80 -14.77 0.88
C LEU A 30 20.10 -13.87 -0.13
N MET A 31 20.27 -12.54 -0.03
CA MET A 31 19.68 -11.61 -0.98
C MET A 31 20.26 -11.78 -2.37
N PHE A 32 21.57 -11.98 -2.51
CA PHE A 32 22.14 -12.27 -3.82
C PHE A 32 21.69 -13.65 -4.37
N ALA A 33 21.58 -14.65 -3.51
CA ALA A 33 21.05 -15.95 -3.93
C ALA A 33 19.58 -15.87 -4.38
N LEU A 34 18.77 -15.03 -3.72
CA LEU A 34 17.39 -14.77 -4.15
C LEU A 34 17.34 -14.07 -5.51
N LEU A 35 18.25 -13.12 -5.74
CA LEU A 35 18.40 -12.45 -7.02
C LEU A 35 18.74 -13.44 -8.16
N GLU A 36 19.70 -14.32 -7.92
CA GLU A 36 20.05 -15.37 -8.87
C GLU A 36 18.89 -16.33 -9.14
N TYR A 37 18.14 -16.69 -8.08
CA TYR A 37 16.93 -17.50 -8.25
C TYR A 37 15.91 -16.81 -9.16
N ASP A 38 15.63 -15.52 -8.93
CA ASP A 38 14.71 -14.74 -9.76
C ASP A 38 15.21 -14.63 -11.20
N LYS A 39 16.51 -14.40 -11.40
CA LYS A 39 17.14 -14.34 -12.71
C LYS A 39 17.01 -15.66 -13.48
N HIS A 40 17.27 -16.77 -12.81
CA HIS A 40 17.18 -18.10 -13.43
C HIS A 40 15.75 -18.57 -13.69
N ARG A 41 14.77 -18.09 -12.90
CA ARG A 41 13.36 -18.40 -13.07
C ARG A 41 12.79 -17.81 -14.37
N HIS A 42 13.31 -16.67 -14.81
CA HIS A 42 12.90 -15.98 -16.02
C HIS A 42 13.89 -16.26 -17.14
N GLU A 43 13.47 -17.01 -18.15
CA GLU A 43 14.33 -17.44 -19.26
C GLU A 43 15.06 -16.27 -19.93
N GLN A 44 14.37 -15.15 -20.09
CA GLN A 44 14.92 -13.91 -20.67
C GLN A 44 16.05 -13.26 -19.85
N TYR A 45 16.19 -13.60 -18.55
CA TYR A 45 17.20 -13.00 -17.67
C TYR A 45 18.44 -13.91 -17.48
N ARG A 46 18.39 -15.18 -17.89
CA ARG A 46 19.46 -16.15 -17.62
C ARG A 46 20.83 -15.70 -18.15
N GLU A 47 20.84 -15.08 -19.32
CA GLU A 47 22.08 -14.59 -19.97
C GLU A 47 22.36 -13.11 -19.70
N ALA A 48 21.53 -12.45 -18.88
CA ALA A 48 21.71 -11.05 -18.57
C ALA A 48 22.97 -10.81 -17.73
N GLN A 49 23.65 -9.70 -18.02
CA GLN A 49 24.84 -9.26 -17.29
C GLN A 49 24.46 -8.26 -16.21
N TYR A 50 25.11 -8.33 -15.06
CA TYR A 50 24.93 -7.36 -13.99
C TYR A 50 25.60 -6.02 -14.33
N VAL A 51 24.88 -4.93 -14.03
CA VAL A 51 25.40 -3.55 -14.06
C VAL A 51 25.74 -3.09 -12.64
N PHE A 52 24.87 -3.41 -11.70
CA PHE A 52 25.08 -3.15 -10.28
C PHE A 52 24.20 -4.08 -9.42
N PHE A 53 24.61 -4.21 -8.17
CA PHE A 53 23.81 -4.76 -7.09
C PHE A 53 24.06 -3.91 -5.84
N SER A 54 23.01 -3.33 -5.28
CA SER A 54 23.13 -2.34 -4.22
C SER A 54 22.06 -2.50 -3.17
N LYS A 55 22.43 -2.22 -1.93
CA LYS A 55 21.48 -2.00 -0.85
C LYS A 55 20.96 -0.57 -0.96
N MET A 56 19.66 -0.39 -0.82
CA MET A 56 19.02 0.92 -0.77
C MET A 56 18.13 1.04 0.47
N LEU A 57 18.05 2.26 1.00
CA LEU A 57 17.18 2.60 2.12
C LEU A 57 16.02 3.43 1.62
N TRP A 58 14.83 2.83 1.56
CA TRP A 58 13.61 3.47 1.10
C TRP A 58 12.94 4.24 2.24
N PRO A 59 12.68 5.56 2.08
CA PRO A 59 12.07 6.38 3.13
C PRO A 59 10.57 6.10 3.24
N LEU A 60 10.14 5.63 4.39
CA LEU A 60 8.75 5.48 4.80
C LEU A 60 8.45 6.47 5.93
N ASN A 61 7.40 7.26 5.79
CA ASN A 61 6.93 8.14 6.85
C ASN A 61 5.67 7.54 7.47
N LEU A 62 5.67 7.35 8.79
CA LEU A 62 4.49 6.96 9.57
C LEU A 62 3.94 8.19 10.25
N ILE A 63 2.78 8.68 9.82
CA ILE A 63 2.20 9.92 10.30
C ILE A 63 0.84 9.64 10.94
N GLN A 64 0.65 10.19 12.13
CA GLN A 64 -0.62 10.09 12.82
C GLN A 64 -1.75 10.77 12.04
N ALA A 65 -2.82 10.02 11.79
CA ALA A 65 -4.04 10.46 11.13
C ALA A 65 -5.24 10.14 12.03
N GLY A 66 -5.60 11.08 12.90
CA GLY A 66 -6.58 10.87 13.97
C GLY A 66 -5.93 10.42 15.30
N ALA A 67 -6.72 10.00 16.28
CA ALA A 67 -6.26 9.78 17.64
C ALA A 67 -5.29 8.59 17.78
N GLU A 68 -5.50 7.52 17.02
CA GLU A 68 -4.77 6.25 17.22
C GLU A 68 -4.30 5.58 15.91
N ASN A 69 -4.46 6.24 14.77
CA ASN A 69 -4.14 5.66 13.47
C ASN A 69 -2.95 6.35 12.81
N TYR A 70 -2.13 5.56 12.11
CA TYR A 70 -0.95 6.02 11.40
C TYR A 70 -1.03 5.64 9.93
N LEU A 71 -0.91 6.62 9.05
CA LEU A 71 -0.75 6.40 7.62
C LEU A 71 0.72 6.12 7.29
N GLY A 72 0.94 5.13 6.44
CA GLY A 72 2.22 4.94 5.79
C GLY A 72 2.31 5.80 4.53
N ILE A 73 3.26 6.73 4.51
CA ILE A 73 3.48 7.60 3.36
C ILE A 73 4.85 7.33 2.77
N ASP A 74 4.86 6.93 1.51
CA ASP A 74 6.06 6.69 0.73
C ASP A 74 6.80 8.01 0.46
N GLY A 75 8.03 8.10 0.94
CA GLY A 75 8.86 9.29 0.73
C GLY A 75 9.31 9.53 -0.71
N LEU A 76 9.13 8.56 -1.61
CA LEU A 76 9.42 8.66 -3.03
C LEU A 76 8.17 8.88 -3.90
N SER A 77 7.00 8.87 -3.29
CA SER A 77 5.70 9.05 -3.95
C SER A 77 5.41 8.05 -5.08
N PHE A 78 5.85 6.79 -4.92
CA PHE A 78 5.56 5.71 -5.86
C PHE A 78 4.15 5.15 -5.74
N PHE A 79 3.50 5.37 -4.59
CA PHE A 79 2.20 4.83 -4.28
C PHE A 79 1.13 5.90 -4.26
N ASP A 80 -0.11 5.49 -4.49
CA ASP A 80 -1.30 6.34 -4.37
C ASP A 80 -2.46 5.54 -3.83
N LEU A 81 -3.28 6.18 -3.02
CA LEU A 81 -4.61 5.75 -2.69
C LEU A 81 -5.56 6.20 -3.81
N GLN A 82 -6.22 5.25 -4.46
CA GLN A 82 -7.26 5.53 -5.47
C GLN A 82 -8.51 4.74 -5.13
N PHE A 83 -9.63 5.43 -5.01
CA PHE A 83 -10.92 4.79 -4.76
C PHE A 83 -12.07 5.73 -5.09
N LYS A 84 -13.32 5.23 -4.95
CA LYS A 84 -14.51 6.01 -5.24
C LYS A 84 -15.39 6.09 -4.02
N ILE A 85 -15.78 7.31 -3.64
CA ILE A 85 -16.70 7.56 -2.53
C ILE A 85 -18.11 7.85 -3.01
N THR A 86 -19.08 7.43 -2.21
CA THR A 86 -20.50 7.70 -2.44
C THR A 86 -20.80 9.17 -2.17
N LYS A 87 -21.51 9.82 -3.10
CA LYS A 87 -22.02 11.19 -2.95
C LYS A 87 -23.44 11.21 -2.43
N PHE A 88 -23.79 12.28 -1.74
CA PHE A 88 -25.20 12.62 -1.52
C PHE A 88 -25.81 13.17 -2.81
N LEU A 89 -27.02 12.68 -3.13
CA LEU A 89 -27.81 13.24 -4.21
C LEU A 89 -28.59 14.44 -3.66
N ASP A 90 -28.12 15.63 -3.96
CA ASP A 90 -28.88 16.84 -3.63
C ASP A 90 -30.15 16.91 -4.48
N THR A 91 -31.29 17.11 -3.82
CA THR A 91 -32.58 17.00 -4.47
C THR A 91 -33.59 17.98 -3.87
N LYS A 92 -34.49 18.42 -4.72
CA LYS A 92 -35.68 19.19 -4.31
C LYS A 92 -36.88 18.31 -3.96
N LEU A 93 -36.73 16.98 -3.97
CA LEU A 93 -37.83 16.04 -3.77
C LEU A 93 -38.73 16.39 -2.58
N LEU A 94 -38.15 16.67 -1.41
CA LEU A 94 -38.94 17.02 -0.22
C LEU A 94 -39.79 18.27 -0.42
N ALA A 95 -39.29 19.28 -1.14
CA ALA A 95 -40.05 20.51 -1.45
C ALA A 95 -41.09 20.28 -2.55
N GLU A 96 -40.78 19.42 -3.52
CA GLU A 96 -41.72 19.05 -4.57
C GLU A 96 -42.88 18.21 -4.02
N LEU A 97 -42.59 17.28 -3.12
CA LEU A 97 -43.60 16.50 -2.40
C LEU A 97 -44.55 17.39 -1.55
N ASP A 98 -44.05 18.50 -1.00
CA ASP A 98 -44.88 19.47 -0.27
C ASP A 98 -45.82 20.26 -1.18
N ARG A 99 -45.41 20.48 -2.42
CA ARG A 99 -46.23 21.21 -3.41
C ARG A 99 -47.32 20.32 -4.03
N ALA A 100 -47.10 19.01 -4.11
CA ALA A 100 -48.07 18.04 -4.62
C ALA A 100 -49.17 17.76 -3.55
N ILE A 101 -49.91 18.82 -3.14
CA ILE A 101 -50.95 18.72 -2.12
C ILE A 101 -52.13 17.93 -2.67
N ASN A 102 -52.56 16.89 -1.98
CA ASN A 102 -53.71 16.01 -2.32
C ASN A 102 -53.61 15.27 -3.66
N ASP A 103 -52.42 15.18 -4.26
CA ASP A 103 -52.16 14.47 -5.51
C ASP A 103 -51.20 13.29 -5.27
N HIS A 104 -51.77 12.12 -5.04
CA HIS A 104 -51.00 10.90 -4.79
C HIS A 104 -50.27 10.41 -6.04
N GLU A 105 -50.85 10.57 -7.25
CA GLU A 105 -50.21 10.14 -8.48
C GLU A 105 -48.94 10.93 -8.74
N THR A 106 -49.00 12.26 -8.67
CA THR A 106 -47.82 13.13 -8.78
C THR A 106 -46.74 12.79 -7.72
N ARG A 107 -47.13 12.47 -6.47
CA ARG A 107 -46.18 12.03 -5.44
C ARG A 107 -45.51 10.72 -5.78
N ILE A 108 -46.26 9.74 -6.29
CA ILE A 108 -45.71 8.43 -6.72
C ILE A 108 -44.71 8.63 -7.87
N GLU A 109 -45.04 9.46 -8.85
CA GLU A 109 -44.17 9.79 -9.97
C GLU A 109 -42.87 10.44 -9.51
N LEU A 110 -42.94 11.45 -8.63
CA LEU A 110 -41.78 12.14 -8.06
C LEU A 110 -40.85 11.17 -7.30
N ILE A 111 -41.43 10.28 -6.49
CA ILE A 111 -40.64 9.30 -5.73
C ILE A 111 -40.02 8.27 -6.66
N SER A 112 -40.78 7.77 -7.66
CA SER A 112 -40.31 6.80 -8.65
C SER A 112 -39.14 7.37 -9.49
N LYS A 113 -39.26 8.62 -9.91
CA LYS A 113 -38.17 9.35 -10.58
C LYS A 113 -36.93 9.42 -9.68
N TYR A 114 -37.10 9.79 -8.43
CA TYR A 114 -35.98 9.89 -7.51
C TYR A 114 -35.35 8.52 -7.20
N ILE A 115 -36.14 7.45 -7.10
CA ILE A 115 -35.60 6.08 -6.98
C ILE A 115 -34.73 5.74 -8.19
N THR A 116 -35.11 6.16 -9.38
CA THR A 116 -34.31 5.97 -10.58
C THR A 116 -32.99 6.76 -10.50
N GLU A 117 -33.04 8.01 -10.08
CA GLU A 117 -31.86 8.86 -9.94
C GLU A 117 -30.90 8.36 -8.86
N ILE A 118 -31.39 7.90 -7.70
CA ILE A 118 -30.57 7.37 -6.61
C ILE A 118 -29.89 6.04 -6.98
N ASN A 119 -30.46 5.28 -7.90
CA ASN A 119 -29.87 4.04 -8.41
C ASN A 119 -28.66 4.27 -9.31
N LEU A 120 -28.47 5.48 -9.86
CA LEU A 120 -27.28 5.81 -10.62
C LEU A 120 -26.01 5.72 -9.75
N PRO A 121 -24.85 5.44 -10.33
CA PRO A 121 -23.60 5.37 -9.60
C PRO A 121 -23.15 6.78 -9.16
N LEU A 122 -23.67 7.21 -8.00
CA LEU A 122 -23.32 8.50 -7.38
C LEU A 122 -21.94 8.37 -6.72
N LYS A 123 -20.88 8.39 -7.54
CA LYS A 123 -19.50 8.21 -7.07
C LYS A 123 -18.62 9.42 -7.41
N LYS A 124 -17.65 9.69 -6.56
CA LYS A 124 -16.57 10.67 -6.75
C LYS A 124 -15.24 9.93 -6.68
N ASP A 125 -14.40 10.12 -7.70
CA ASP A 125 -13.05 9.59 -7.70
C ASP A 125 -12.19 10.37 -6.71
N ILE A 126 -11.46 9.64 -5.89
CA ILE A 126 -10.48 10.15 -4.94
C ILE A 126 -9.11 9.61 -5.32
N LYS A 127 -8.12 10.49 -5.33
CA LYS A 127 -6.72 10.14 -5.52
C LYS A 127 -5.87 10.92 -4.55
N ILE A 128 -5.13 10.22 -3.67
CA ILE A 128 -4.18 10.82 -2.72
C ILE A 128 -2.81 10.18 -2.97
N LYS A 129 -1.83 10.98 -3.34
CA LYS A 129 -0.47 10.52 -3.64
C LYS A 129 0.30 10.18 -2.38
N GLY A 130 1.19 9.22 -2.50
CA GLY A 130 2.14 8.84 -1.47
C GLY A 130 1.61 7.83 -0.45
N ILE A 131 0.32 7.58 -0.35
CA ILE A 131 -0.23 6.62 0.62
C ILE A 131 0.04 5.19 0.17
N ILE A 132 0.68 4.41 1.04
CA ILE A 132 0.99 3.00 0.81
C ILE A 132 -0.25 2.16 1.10
N GLY A 133 -0.53 1.19 0.22
CA GLY A 133 -1.66 0.27 0.37
C GLY A 133 -1.56 -0.64 1.60
N PRO A 134 -2.72 -1.09 2.13
CA PRO A 134 -2.78 -1.86 3.36
C PRO A 134 -1.97 -3.15 3.31
N GLU A 135 -1.96 -3.85 2.19
CA GLU A 135 -1.21 -5.11 2.06
C GLU A 135 0.29 -4.92 2.28
N ILE A 136 0.85 -3.82 1.75
CA ILE A 136 2.27 -3.49 1.93
C ILE A 136 2.51 -2.98 3.35
N LEU A 137 1.68 -2.04 3.82
CA LEU A 137 1.87 -1.37 5.10
C LEU A 137 1.77 -2.37 6.26
N HIS A 138 0.75 -3.23 6.27
CA HIS A 138 0.59 -4.28 7.28
C HIS A 138 1.69 -5.35 7.19
N GLY A 139 2.13 -5.68 5.98
CA GLY A 139 3.25 -6.59 5.77
C GLY A 139 4.59 -6.08 6.30
N LEU A 140 4.79 -4.76 6.31
CA LEU A 140 6.00 -4.13 6.86
C LEU A 140 6.01 -4.06 8.40
N VAL A 141 4.88 -4.23 9.09
CA VAL A 141 4.80 -4.09 10.56
C VAL A 141 5.85 -4.90 11.32
N PRO A 142 6.09 -6.19 11.03
CA PRO A 142 7.11 -6.96 11.75
C PRO A 142 8.52 -6.36 11.62
N LEU A 143 8.84 -5.84 10.42
CA LEU A 143 10.14 -5.21 10.14
C LEU A 143 10.25 -3.82 10.79
N ILE A 144 9.17 -3.05 10.79
CA ILE A 144 9.07 -1.75 11.45
C ILE A 144 9.32 -1.90 12.95
N LYS A 145 8.75 -2.93 13.59
CA LYS A 145 8.97 -3.22 15.02
C LYS A 145 10.41 -3.56 15.37
N LEU A 146 11.18 -4.07 14.42
CA LEU A 146 12.61 -4.39 14.57
C LEU A 146 13.53 -3.26 14.12
N ALA A 147 12.94 -2.14 13.66
CA ALA A 147 13.74 -1.00 13.23
C ALA A 147 14.53 -0.40 14.40
N ALA A 148 15.78 -0.09 14.15
CA ALA A 148 16.71 0.43 15.15
C ALA A 148 17.43 1.67 14.65
N ASP A 149 17.87 2.52 15.57
CA ASP A 149 18.68 3.68 15.25
C ASP A 149 20.06 3.25 14.75
N LYS A 150 20.37 3.56 13.51
CA LYS A 150 21.62 3.20 12.83
C LYS A 150 22.23 4.41 12.13
N PRO A 151 23.55 4.45 11.92
CA PRO A 151 24.16 5.40 11.00
C PRO A 151 23.55 5.24 9.62
N LEU A 152 23.09 6.35 9.03
CA LEU A 152 22.65 6.38 7.64
C LEU A 152 23.88 6.56 6.76
N THR A 153 24.06 5.62 5.88
CA THR A 153 25.12 5.61 4.87
C THR A 153 24.64 6.23 3.56
N SER A 154 25.47 6.30 2.57
CA SER A 154 25.17 6.88 1.26
C SER A 154 24.11 6.10 0.44
N ASP A 155 23.70 4.92 0.92
CA ASP A 155 22.64 4.09 0.36
C ASP A 155 21.20 4.58 0.69
N LYS A 156 21.08 5.61 1.54
CA LYS A 156 19.78 6.25 1.77
C LYS A 156 19.29 6.99 0.53
N LEU A 157 18.04 6.77 0.19
CA LEU A 157 17.36 7.58 -0.81
C LEU A 157 16.80 8.83 -0.15
N ASP A 158 17.07 10.00 -0.73
CA ASP A 158 16.51 11.23 -0.20
C ASP A 158 14.99 11.23 -0.38
N SER A 159 14.28 11.56 0.70
CA SER A 159 12.83 11.73 0.63
C SER A 159 12.52 12.94 -0.26
N MET A 160 11.65 12.73 -1.24
CA MET A 160 11.11 13.79 -2.11
C MET A 160 9.94 14.53 -1.45
N THR A 161 9.44 14.00 -0.33
CA THR A 161 8.27 14.52 0.39
C THR A 161 8.75 15.46 1.50
N SER A 162 8.38 16.71 1.44
CA SER A 162 8.60 17.67 2.51
C SER A 162 7.64 17.42 3.69
N THR A 163 7.89 18.04 4.83
CA THR A 163 6.95 17.98 5.96
C THR A 163 5.59 18.57 5.59
N ASP A 164 5.56 19.63 4.80
CA ASP A 164 4.31 20.26 4.34
C ASP A 164 3.51 19.33 3.43
N ASP A 165 4.19 18.62 2.51
CA ASP A 165 3.54 17.60 1.66
C ASP A 165 2.94 16.49 2.50
N LEU A 166 3.64 16.02 3.53
CA LEU A 166 3.16 14.98 4.44
C LEU A 166 1.89 15.44 5.19
N ILE A 167 1.89 16.67 5.70
CA ILE A 167 0.72 17.26 6.36
C ILE A 167 -0.43 17.39 5.37
N GLN A 168 -0.17 17.78 4.15
CA GLN A 168 -1.18 17.89 3.10
C GLN A 168 -1.83 16.53 2.79
N VAL A 169 -1.05 15.46 2.69
CA VAL A 169 -1.58 14.10 2.48
C VAL A 169 -2.52 13.68 3.62
N VAL A 170 -2.12 13.90 4.88
CA VAL A 170 -2.95 13.61 6.04
C VAL A 170 -4.24 14.44 6.05
N ASN A 171 -4.14 15.72 5.71
CA ASN A 171 -5.31 16.60 5.61
C ASN A 171 -6.28 16.13 4.51
N GLN A 172 -5.77 15.75 3.35
CA GLN A 172 -6.59 15.20 2.26
C GLN A 172 -7.32 13.92 2.70
N TYR A 173 -6.61 13.00 3.35
CA TYR A 173 -7.21 11.77 3.88
C TYR A 173 -8.30 12.06 4.92
N SER A 174 -8.01 12.93 5.87
CA SER A 174 -8.97 13.34 6.91
C SER A 174 -10.19 14.06 6.32
N GLN A 175 -9.98 14.87 5.27
CA GLN A 175 -11.05 15.56 4.56
C GLN A 175 -12.00 14.57 3.87
N VAL A 176 -11.48 13.49 3.32
CA VAL A 176 -12.30 12.44 2.68
C VAL A 176 -13.15 11.70 3.72
N LEU A 177 -12.59 11.35 4.88
CA LEU A 177 -13.36 10.75 5.98
C LEU A 177 -14.50 11.69 6.42
N LYS A 178 -14.21 12.96 6.62
CA LYS A 178 -15.19 13.97 6.98
C LYS A 178 -16.29 14.14 5.91
N GLU A 179 -15.93 14.12 4.62
CA GLU A 179 -16.90 14.19 3.51
C GLU A 179 -17.87 12.98 3.54
N LEU A 180 -17.37 11.78 3.86
CA LEU A 180 -18.20 10.58 4.00
C LEU A 180 -19.14 10.67 5.22
N GLU A 181 -18.65 11.13 6.37
CA GLU A 181 -19.47 11.33 7.58
C GLU A 181 -20.57 12.37 7.35
N GLU A 182 -20.24 13.48 6.68
CA GLU A 182 -21.23 14.51 6.29
C GLU A 182 -22.26 13.93 5.29
N THR A 183 -21.83 13.08 4.38
CA THR A 183 -22.71 12.40 3.42
C THR A 183 -23.68 11.47 4.12
N ILE A 184 -23.22 10.68 5.08
CA ILE A 184 -24.07 9.84 5.94
C ILE A 184 -25.09 10.71 6.70
N SER A 185 -24.64 11.81 7.29
CA SER A 185 -25.52 12.73 8.03
C SER A 185 -26.60 13.33 7.14
N LYS A 186 -26.25 13.72 5.89
CA LYS A 186 -27.22 14.23 4.90
C LYS A 186 -28.26 13.16 4.52
N TRP A 187 -27.82 11.91 4.29
CA TRP A 187 -28.74 10.80 4.00
C TRP A 187 -29.67 10.49 5.18
N HIS A 188 -29.17 10.46 6.42
CA HIS A 188 -30.00 10.27 7.61
C HIS A 188 -31.02 11.39 7.79
N ASN A 189 -30.61 12.65 7.63
CA ASN A 189 -31.52 13.79 7.71
C ASN A 189 -32.61 13.72 6.64
N PHE A 190 -32.26 13.33 5.42
CA PHE A 190 -33.22 13.15 4.34
C PHE A 190 -34.19 12.02 4.65
N GLN A 191 -33.71 10.87 5.10
CA GLN A 191 -34.52 9.71 5.50
C GLN A 191 -35.51 10.07 6.64
N THR A 192 -35.04 10.79 7.65
CA THR A 192 -35.86 11.22 8.79
C THR A 192 -36.99 12.15 8.32
N LYS A 193 -36.70 13.15 7.49
CA LYS A 193 -37.68 14.08 6.95
C LYS A 193 -38.70 13.36 6.06
N LEU A 194 -38.25 12.41 5.25
CA LEU A 194 -39.11 11.59 4.41
C LEU A 194 -40.07 10.75 5.26
N SER A 195 -39.55 10.03 6.27
CA SER A 195 -40.36 9.22 7.20
C SER A 195 -41.39 10.06 7.95
N GLN A 196 -41.06 11.31 8.33
CA GLN A 196 -41.99 12.22 8.97
C GLN A 196 -43.15 12.61 8.05
N LYS A 197 -42.86 12.86 6.75
CA LYS A 197 -43.89 13.16 5.75
C LYS A 197 -44.86 11.98 5.55
N ILE A 198 -44.35 10.75 5.46
CA ILE A 198 -45.19 9.55 5.35
C ILE A 198 -46.13 9.44 6.57
N LYS A 199 -45.57 9.61 7.80
CA LYS A 199 -46.39 9.56 9.04
C LYS A 199 -47.51 10.61 8.99
N ASN A 200 -47.20 11.84 8.60
CA ASN A 200 -48.17 12.92 8.49
C ASN A 200 -49.26 12.59 7.48
N TRP A 201 -48.88 12.03 6.33
CA TRP A 201 -49.90 11.65 5.31
C TRP A 201 -50.76 10.47 5.76
N ARG A 202 -50.21 9.47 6.43
CA ARG A 202 -51.03 8.39 7.04
C ARG A 202 -52.08 8.92 7.98
N VAL A 203 -51.75 9.90 8.81
CA VAL A 203 -52.71 10.53 9.72
C VAL A 203 -53.73 11.35 8.94
N GLN A 204 -53.33 12.14 7.95
CA GLN A 204 -54.20 13.01 7.15
C GLN A 204 -55.23 12.22 6.31
N TYR A 205 -54.81 11.08 5.78
CA TYR A 205 -55.66 10.28 4.82
C TYR A 205 -56.22 9.02 5.46
N SER A 206 -56.11 8.81 6.77
CA SER A 206 -56.61 7.63 7.46
C SER A 206 -58.12 7.39 7.31
N ASN A 207 -58.90 8.41 6.95
CA ASN A 207 -60.36 8.38 6.80
C ASN A 207 -60.84 8.46 5.34
N GLN A 208 -59.97 8.37 4.34
CA GLN A 208 -60.38 8.44 2.94
C GLN A 208 -60.40 7.04 2.29
N GLU A 209 -61.41 6.81 1.45
CA GLU A 209 -61.64 5.53 0.73
C GLU A 209 -60.57 5.19 -0.33
N ASP A 210 -59.61 6.07 -0.61
CA ASP A 210 -58.52 5.87 -1.59
C ASP A 210 -57.39 4.96 -1.09
N SER A 211 -57.75 3.76 -0.66
CA SER A 211 -56.80 2.81 -0.06
C SER A 211 -55.74 2.31 -1.02
N ALA A 212 -55.99 2.28 -2.33
CA ALA A 212 -55.05 1.73 -3.33
C ALA A 212 -53.90 2.67 -3.63
N ALA A 213 -54.15 3.95 -3.91
CA ALA A 213 -53.11 4.94 -4.21
C ALA A 213 -52.24 5.23 -2.97
N LEU A 214 -52.81 5.23 -1.77
CA LEU A 214 -52.07 5.38 -0.54
C LEU A 214 -51.14 4.18 -0.30
N LYS A 215 -51.61 2.97 -0.58
CA LYS A 215 -50.81 1.75 -0.44
C LYS A 215 -49.64 1.75 -1.43
N GLU A 216 -49.86 2.10 -2.69
CA GLU A 216 -48.80 2.23 -3.68
C GLU A 216 -47.76 3.28 -3.29
N LEU A 217 -48.21 4.44 -2.75
CA LEU A 217 -47.36 5.48 -2.24
C LEU A 217 -46.47 4.95 -1.10
N GLU A 218 -47.02 4.16 -0.17
CA GLU A 218 -46.27 3.55 0.92
C GLU A 218 -45.26 2.51 0.43
N GLU A 219 -45.59 1.71 -0.58
CA GLU A 219 -44.68 0.77 -1.22
C GLU A 219 -43.49 1.51 -1.86
N LYS A 220 -43.72 2.61 -2.57
CA LYS A 220 -42.69 3.44 -3.16
C LYS A 220 -41.77 4.10 -2.12
N PHE A 221 -42.37 4.56 -1.02
CA PHE A 221 -41.58 5.06 0.10
C PHE A 221 -40.71 3.99 0.73
N THR A 222 -41.22 2.79 0.92
CA THR A 222 -40.45 1.67 1.47
C THR A 222 -39.29 1.31 0.55
N GLU A 223 -39.52 1.32 -0.77
CA GLU A 223 -38.45 1.11 -1.76
C GLU A 223 -37.39 2.21 -1.66
N LEU A 224 -37.81 3.48 -1.58
CA LEU A 224 -36.89 4.61 -1.46
C LEU A 224 -36.09 4.56 -0.15
N ASP A 225 -36.74 4.28 0.96
CA ASP A 225 -36.10 4.15 2.28
C ASP A 225 -35.01 3.07 2.29
N LYS A 226 -35.31 1.93 1.65
CA LYS A 226 -34.33 0.86 1.45
C LYS A 226 -33.12 1.34 0.64
N LYS A 227 -33.35 2.10 -0.45
CA LYS A 227 -32.27 2.64 -1.29
C LYS A 227 -31.40 3.65 -0.54
N ILE A 228 -32.01 4.51 0.28
CA ILE A 228 -31.27 5.43 1.14
C ILE A 228 -30.42 4.65 2.14
N SER A 229 -30.98 3.63 2.78
CA SER A 229 -30.27 2.77 3.70
C SER A 229 -29.07 2.06 3.06
N GLU A 230 -29.21 1.59 1.80
CA GLU A 230 -28.12 1.04 1.01
C GLU A 230 -26.99 2.08 0.75
N LYS A 231 -27.32 3.35 0.50
CA LYS A 231 -26.33 4.42 0.33
C LYS A 231 -25.58 4.72 1.63
N ILE A 232 -26.29 4.78 2.76
CA ILE A 232 -25.66 4.95 4.09
C ILE A 232 -24.71 3.80 4.39
N TRP A 233 -25.13 2.57 4.13
CA TRP A 233 -24.31 1.39 4.33
C TRP A 233 -23.04 1.42 3.44
N ASN A 234 -23.18 1.82 2.18
CA ASN A 234 -22.04 1.98 1.28
C ASN A 234 -21.03 3.02 1.80
N CYS A 235 -21.50 4.17 2.31
CA CYS A 235 -20.60 5.17 2.91
C CYS A 235 -19.88 4.63 4.14
N ARG A 236 -20.53 3.85 5.00
CA ARG A 236 -19.90 3.20 6.15
C ARG A 236 -18.83 2.22 5.74
N ASN A 237 -19.11 1.36 4.76
CA ASN A 237 -18.11 0.43 4.22
C ASN A 237 -16.91 1.17 3.60
N GLU A 238 -17.14 2.33 2.99
CA GLU A 238 -16.07 3.17 2.43
C GLU A 238 -15.19 3.77 3.53
N ILE A 239 -15.79 4.17 4.67
CA ILE A 239 -15.04 4.60 5.87
C ILE A 239 -14.23 3.44 6.44
N ASP A 240 -14.84 2.26 6.60
CA ASP A 240 -14.16 1.07 7.10
C ASP A 240 -13.00 0.66 6.18
N TYR A 241 -13.23 0.74 4.85
CA TYR A 241 -12.15 0.52 3.87
C TYR A 241 -11.00 1.49 4.05
N LEU A 242 -11.28 2.78 4.27
CA LEU A 242 -10.23 3.79 4.51
C LEU A 242 -9.46 3.53 5.80
N PHE A 243 -10.13 3.09 6.86
CA PHE A 243 -9.44 2.74 8.11
C PHE A 243 -8.44 1.60 7.94
N HIS A 244 -8.66 0.69 6.99
CA HIS A 244 -7.67 -0.35 6.68
C HIS A 244 -6.38 0.18 6.05
N TRP A 245 -6.37 1.41 5.52
CA TRP A 245 -5.18 2.08 4.99
C TRP A 245 -4.31 2.70 6.07
N ALA A 246 -4.72 2.59 7.32
CA ALA A 246 -3.96 3.07 8.46
C ALA A 246 -3.61 1.93 9.43
N LEU A 247 -2.50 2.06 10.13
CA LEU A 247 -2.12 1.16 11.20
C LEU A 247 -2.61 1.72 12.53
N SER A 248 -3.17 0.87 13.39
CA SER A 248 -3.45 1.24 14.78
C SER A 248 -2.15 1.51 15.53
N GLY A 249 -2.12 2.55 16.36
CA GLY A 249 -1.01 2.85 17.26
C GLY A 249 -0.65 1.69 18.18
N HIS A 250 -1.65 0.92 18.64
CA HIS A 250 -1.44 -0.30 19.41
C HIS A 250 -0.64 -1.35 18.62
N THR A 251 -0.84 -1.44 17.31
CA THR A 251 -0.09 -2.35 16.44
C THR A 251 1.40 -1.98 16.38
N LEU A 252 1.72 -0.70 16.46
CA LEU A 252 3.09 -0.19 16.30
C LEU A 252 3.83 0.02 17.63
N ASN A 253 3.12 0.06 18.79
CA ASN A 253 3.66 0.51 20.08
C ASN A 253 4.34 1.90 19.99
N MET A 254 3.84 2.77 19.11
CA MET A 254 4.46 4.07 18.83
C MET A 254 3.71 5.20 19.51
N VAL A 255 4.47 6.15 20.07
CA VAL A 255 3.96 7.34 20.77
C VAL A 255 4.31 8.64 20.01
N ILE A 256 5.03 8.55 18.88
CA ILE A 256 5.62 9.71 18.19
C ILE A 256 4.79 10.10 16.96
N PRO A 257 4.40 11.39 16.80
CA PRO A 257 3.47 11.85 15.77
C PRO A 257 4.00 11.77 14.33
N ILE A 258 5.31 11.87 14.11
CA ILE A 258 5.94 11.72 12.80
C ILE A 258 7.18 10.85 12.98
N ASN A 259 7.19 9.72 12.29
CA ASN A 259 8.32 8.80 12.38
C ASN A 259 8.78 8.42 10.97
N LYS A 260 10.01 8.81 10.64
CA LYS A 260 10.66 8.43 9.40
C LYS A 260 11.46 7.16 9.63
N ILE A 261 11.09 6.12 8.88
CA ILE A 261 11.74 4.81 8.92
C ILE A 261 12.35 4.55 7.56
N TRP A 262 13.57 4.06 7.57
CA TRP A 262 14.25 3.64 6.36
C TRP A 262 14.09 2.13 6.19
N ILE A 263 13.40 1.71 5.13
CA ILE A 263 13.18 0.30 4.81
C ILE A 263 14.34 -0.20 3.96
N SER A 264 15.07 -1.18 4.47
CA SER A 264 16.21 -1.77 3.73
C SER A 264 15.69 -2.70 2.62
N MET A 265 16.16 -2.50 1.40
CA MET A 265 15.88 -3.34 0.22
C MET A 265 17.15 -3.51 -0.59
N TYR A 266 17.13 -4.41 -1.57
CA TYR A 266 18.21 -4.53 -2.55
C TYR A 266 17.68 -4.31 -3.96
N LEU A 267 18.49 -3.66 -4.77
CA LEU A 267 18.21 -3.40 -6.17
C LEU A 267 19.37 -3.86 -7.03
N ALA A 268 19.06 -4.59 -8.09
CA ALA A 268 20.01 -4.95 -9.13
C ALA A 268 19.62 -4.33 -10.47
N GLY A 269 20.59 -3.82 -11.21
CA GLY A 269 20.47 -3.53 -12.62
C GLY A 269 21.09 -4.64 -13.45
N ILE A 270 20.40 -5.09 -14.48
CA ILE A 270 20.87 -6.09 -15.44
C ILE A 270 20.70 -5.57 -16.87
N ILE A 271 21.63 -5.95 -17.74
CA ILE A 271 21.52 -5.73 -19.19
C ILE A 271 21.18 -7.06 -19.85
N LEU A 272 20.08 -7.05 -20.60
CA LEU A 272 19.65 -8.20 -21.39
C LEU A 272 20.49 -8.34 -22.67
N PRO A 273 20.51 -9.52 -23.33
CA PRO A 273 21.24 -9.72 -24.59
C PRO A 273 20.86 -8.74 -25.70
N ASN A 274 19.68 -8.16 -25.66
CA ASN A 274 19.20 -7.12 -26.59
C ASN A 274 19.57 -5.68 -26.17
N ASN A 275 20.50 -5.51 -25.22
CA ASN A 275 20.94 -4.25 -24.64
C ASN A 275 19.89 -3.45 -23.86
N ASN A 276 18.76 -4.05 -23.51
CA ASN A 276 17.78 -3.41 -22.65
C ASN A 276 18.19 -3.54 -21.18
N GLU A 277 18.27 -2.43 -20.48
CA GLU A 277 18.47 -2.41 -19.02
C GLU A 277 17.16 -2.75 -18.30
N LYS A 278 17.24 -3.61 -17.30
CA LYS A 278 16.14 -4.00 -16.43
C LYS A 278 16.56 -3.92 -14.98
N PHE A 279 15.57 -3.68 -14.11
CA PHE A 279 15.78 -3.56 -12.68
C PHE A 279 15.06 -4.70 -11.95
N LEU A 280 15.75 -5.31 -11.00
CA LEU A 280 15.23 -6.38 -10.17
C LEU A 280 15.28 -5.93 -8.72
N LEU A 281 14.10 -5.72 -8.13
CA LEU A 281 13.98 -5.35 -6.72
C LEU A 281 13.88 -6.60 -5.85
N LEU A 282 14.60 -6.58 -4.76
CA LEU A 282 14.47 -7.53 -3.66
C LEU A 282 13.90 -6.79 -2.44
N PRO A 283 12.58 -6.83 -2.25
CA PRO A 283 11.94 -6.27 -1.08
C PRO A 283 12.43 -6.90 0.21
N PRO A 284 12.21 -6.26 1.37
CA PRO A 284 12.51 -6.88 2.65
C PRO A 284 11.71 -8.18 2.79
N SER A 285 12.33 -9.19 3.41
CA SER A 285 11.79 -10.54 3.43
C SER A 285 12.03 -11.24 4.77
N ILE A 286 11.37 -12.36 4.96
CA ILE A 286 11.50 -13.20 6.14
C ILE A 286 12.02 -14.57 5.73
N VAL A 287 13.05 -15.03 6.41
CA VAL A 287 13.67 -16.33 6.17
C VAL A 287 12.93 -17.38 7.00
N SER A 288 12.31 -18.35 6.33
CA SER A 288 11.70 -19.49 7.03
C SER A 288 12.77 -20.33 7.73
N SER A 289 12.51 -20.71 8.96
CA SER A 289 13.39 -21.61 9.73
C SER A 289 13.21 -23.09 9.37
N ASN A 290 12.18 -23.44 8.63
CA ASN A 290 11.81 -24.83 8.30
C ASN A 290 12.27 -25.29 6.92
N ILE A 291 13.50 -24.92 6.55
CA ILE A 291 13.98 -25.24 5.24
C ILE A 291 14.59 -26.64 5.19
N THR A 292 13.87 -27.51 4.55
CA THR A 292 14.48 -28.69 3.95
C THR A 292 15.23 -28.25 2.70
N ALA A 293 16.52 -28.56 2.65
CA ALA A 293 17.50 -28.10 1.69
C ALA A 293 17.27 -28.53 0.22
N THR A 294 16.05 -28.44 -0.27
CA THR A 294 15.69 -28.91 -1.63
C THR A 294 15.57 -27.78 -2.66
N ARG A 295 15.81 -26.53 -2.27
CA ARG A 295 15.60 -25.37 -3.17
C ARG A 295 16.74 -24.34 -3.10
N TRP A 296 16.79 -23.49 -4.13
CA TRP A 296 17.79 -22.44 -4.29
C TRP A 296 17.85 -21.48 -3.13
N VAL A 297 16.70 -21.00 -2.70
CA VAL A 297 16.57 -20.08 -1.59
C VAL A 297 15.24 -20.32 -0.90
N PRO A 298 15.28 -20.38 0.39
CA PRO A 298 14.11 -20.53 1.19
C PRO A 298 13.65 -19.20 1.80
N VAL A 299 13.44 -18.22 0.97
CA VAL A 299 12.87 -16.95 1.42
C VAL A 299 11.39 -17.00 1.10
N ASP A 300 10.56 -17.27 2.10
CA ASP A 300 9.15 -16.98 2.04
C ASP A 300 8.95 -15.53 2.47
N SER A 301 8.32 -14.74 1.61
CA SER A 301 7.80 -13.46 2.05
C SER A 301 6.70 -13.72 3.07
N PHE A 302 6.67 -12.96 4.14
CA PHE A 302 5.64 -13.07 5.19
C PHE A 302 4.23 -12.90 4.62
N HIS A 303 4.11 -12.15 3.55
CA HIS A 303 2.93 -12.01 2.73
C HIS A 303 3.34 -12.06 1.26
N SER A 304 3.03 -13.15 0.60
CA SER A 304 3.32 -13.32 -0.84
C SER A 304 2.76 -12.17 -1.69
N SER A 305 1.58 -11.66 -1.32
CA SER A 305 0.97 -10.48 -1.92
C SER A 305 1.80 -9.20 -1.72
N PHE A 306 2.26 -8.94 -0.49
CA PHE A 306 3.08 -7.78 -0.15
C PHE A 306 4.38 -7.74 -0.98
N TYR A 307 5.14 -8.83 -0.99
CA TYR A 307 6.40 -8.93 -1.72
C TYR A 307 6.19 -8.65 -3.22
N LYS A 308 5.20 -9.32 -3.80
CA LYS A 308 4.90 -9.21 -5.23
C LYS A 308 4.45 -7.80 -5.61
N ILE A 309 3.51 -7.23 -4.87
CA ILE A 309 2.96 -5.88 -5.14
C ILE A 309 4.07 -4.83 -5.03
N LEU A 310 4.90 -4.87 -3.98
CA LEU A 310 6.00 -3.92 -3.80
C LEU A 310 7.02 -4.04 -4.92
N LYS A 311 7.41 -5.28 -5.25
CA LYS A 311 8.36 -5.58 -6.33
C LYS A 311 7.86 -5.05 -7.67
N GLU A 312 6.69 -5.49 -8.11
CA GLU A 312 6.13 -5.11 -9.41
C GLU A 312 5.93 -3.59 -9.53
N LYS A 313 5.45 -2.95 -8.47
CA LYS A 313 5.21 -1.51 -8.48
C LYS A 313 6.51 -0.71 -8.61
N VAL A 314 7.53 -1.05 -7.83
CA VAL A 314 8.81 -0.32 -7.86
C VAL A 314 9.58 -0.62 -9.14
N GLU A 315 9.62 -1.88 -9.60
CA GLU A 315 10.26 -2.24 -10.87
C GLU A 315 9.61 -1.50 -12.05
N ALA A 316 8.28 -1.46 -12.13
CA ALA A 316 7.57 -0.72 -13.17
C ALA A 316 7.88 0.80 -13.13
N MET A 317 8.03 1.37 -11.93
CA MET A 317 8.42 2.77 -11.77
C MET A 317 9.86 3.01 -12.23
N LEU A 318 10.80 2.13 -11.89
CA LEU A 318 12.20 2.22 -12.32
C LEU A 318 12.32 2.11 -13.86
N ASP A 319 11.56 1.21 -14.47
CA ASP A 319 11.50 1.05 -15.92
C ASP A 319 10.92 2.29 -16.65
N SER A 320 10.20 3.16 -15.95
CA SER A 320 9.61 4.39 -16.55
C SER A 320 10.60 5.49 -16.89
N GLN A 321 11.86 5.36 -16.50
CA GLN A 321 12.97 6.27 -16.79
C GLN A 321 12.69 7.76 -16.51
N THR A 322 11.98 8.05 -15.43
CA THR A 322 11.75 9.42 -14.98
C THR A 322 13.02 10.02 -14.35
N PRO A 323 13.14 11.37 -14.24
CA PRO A 323 14.28 11.98 -13.55
C PRO A 323 14.49 11.48 -12.11
N LEU A 324 13.41 11.11 -11.42
CA LEU A 324 13.47 10.51 -10.09
C LEU A 324 14.07 9.11 -10.14
N THR A 325 13.56 8.26 -11.02
CA THR A 325 14.05 6.89 -11.14
C THR A 325 15.50 6.86 -11.59
N GLN A 326 15.92 7.78 -12.45
CA GLN A 326 17.32 7.93 -12.85
C GLN A 326 18.22 8.27 -11.64
N LYS A 327 17.81 9.20 -10.77
CA LYS A 327 18.56 9.53 -9.56
C LYS A 327 18.71 8.32 -8.62
N ILE A 328 17.67 7.50 -8.49
CA ILE A 328 17.72 6.27 -7.69
C ILE A 328 18.73 5.29 -8.29
N VAL A 329 18.66 5.07 -9.60
CA VAL A 329 19.57 4.17 -10.32
C VAL A 329 21.01 4.66 -10.20
N ASP A 330 21.27 5.94 -10.40
CA ASP A 330 22.61 6.53 -10.27
C ASP A 330 23.16 6.40 -8.86
N SER A 331 22.32 6.62 -7.83
CA SER A 331 22.70 6.40 -6.44
C SER A 331 23.06 4.92 -6.19
N CYS A 332 22.28 3.99 -6.73
CA CYS A 332 22.56 2.56 -6.61
C CYS A 332 23.82 2.15 -7.37
N LYS A 333 24.05 2.68 -8.56
CA LYS A 333 25.29 2.45 -9.33
C LYS A 333 26.53 2.93 -8.57
N ALA A 334 26.45 4.10 -7.90
CA ALA A 334 27.53 4.63 -7.07
C ALA A 334 27.82 3.76 -5.83
N GLN A 335 26.84 3.00 -5.35
CA GLN A 335 26.93 2.10 -4.18
C GLN A 335 27.12 0.62 -4.54
N ASN A 336 27.49 0.33 -5.78
CA ASN A 336 27.60 -1.02 -6.31
C ASN A 336 28.44 -1.96 -5.42
N LEU A 337 27.80 -2.98 -4.86
CA LEU A 337 28.43 -3.94 -3.93
C LEU A 337 29.44 -4.85 -4.62
N PHE A 338 29.30 -5.12 -5.92
CA PHE A 338 30.27 -5.90 -6.68
C PHE A 338 31.68 -5.25 -6.69
N LEU A 339 31.73 -3.92 -6.58
CA LEU A 339 32.99 -3.16 -6.60
C LEU A 339 33.61 -2.96 -5.22
N LYS A 340 32.87 -3.27 -4.13
CA LYS A 340 33.33 -3.05 -2.75
C LYS A 340 34.10 -4.27 -2.22
N GLU A 341 35.32 -4.07 -1.78
CA GLU A 341 36.15 -5.15 -1.16
C GLU A 341 35.48 -5.75 0.07
N ASP A 342 34.88 -4.91 0.91
CA ASP A 342 34.18 -5.38 2.12
C ASP A 342 32.96 -6.25 1.78
N ALA A 343 32.24 -5.96 0.69
CA ALA A 343 31.15 -6.79 0.23
C ALA A 343 31.64 -8.18 -0.24
N ASN A 344 32.81 -8.25 -0.91
CA ASN A 344 33.42 -9.52 -1.31
C ASN A 344 33.82 -10.39 -0.09
N LYS A 345 34.31 -9.76 0.98
CA LYS A 345 34.61 -10.46 2.24
C LYS A 345 33.35 -10.91 2.97
N LEU A 346 32.32 -10.05 2.99
CA LEU A 346 31.02 -10.35 3.61
C LEU A 346 30.34 -11.51 2.92
N ILE A 347 30.24 -11.50 1.61
CA ILE A 347 29.53 -12.55 0.87
C ILE A 347 30.21 -13.92 1.00
N SER A 348 31.54 -13.94 1.03
CA SER A 348 32.30 -15.18 1.24
C SER A 348 32.00 -15.81 2.61
N ARG A 349 31.98 -14.99 3.67
CA ARG A 349 31.58 -15.43 5.02
C ARG A 349 30.10 -15.82 5.07
N GLY A 350 29.25 -15.05 4.39
CA GLY A 350 27.83 -15.34 4.30
C GLY A 350 27.54 -16.72 3.70
N TYR A 351 28.18 -17.09 2.60
CA TYR A 351 28.02 -18.43 2.00
C TYR A 351 28.56 -19.54 2.89
N GLN A 352 29.60 -19.30 3.66
CA GLN A 352 30.03 -20.26 4.68
C GLN A 352 28.93 -20.49 5.70
N ARG A 353 28.28 -19.44 6.22
CA ARG A 353 27.15 -19.54 7.15
C ARG A 353 25.92 -20.19 6.52
N VAL A 354 25.61 -19.89 5.23
CA VAL A 354 24.55 -20.56 4.48
C VAL A 354 24.76 -22.05 4.46
N ARG A 355 26.00 -22.50 4.25
CA ARG A 355 26.37 -23.93 4.28
C ARG A 355 26.25 -24.53 5.69
N GLU A 356 26.79 -23.86 6.71
CA GLU A 356 26.72 -24.32 8.11
C GLU A 356 25.30 -24.45 8.62
N LYS A 357 24.44 -23.49 8.28
CA LYS A 357 23.02 -23.47 8.65
C LYS A 357 22.14 -24.33 7.71
N LYS A 358 22.70 -24.94 6.68
CA LYS A 358 21.99 -25.74 5.66
C LYS A 358 20.83 -24.99 5.00
N LEU A 359 20.98 -23.70 4.78
CA LEU A 359 19.95 -22.83 4.18
C LEU A 359 19.85 -22.98 2.66
N MET A 360 20.79 -23.66 2.01
CA MET A 360 20.84 -23.90 0.58
C MET A 360 21.63 -25.17 0.29
N GLU A 361 21.28 -25.87 -0.79
CA GLU A 361 22.09 -27.02 -1.24
C GLU A 361 23.50 -26.61 -1.69
N PRO A 362 24.54 -27.37 -1.34
CA PRO A 362 25.94 -27.04 -1.66
C PRO A 362 26.19 -26.72 -3.14
N LYS A 363 25.54 -27.46 -4.07
CA LYS A 363 25.66 -27.21 -5.51
C LYS A 363 25.24 -25.80 -5.93
N TYR A 364 24.16 -25.27 -5.33
CA TYR A 364 23.68 -23.92 -5.64
C TYR A 364 24.55 -22.85 -5.01
N ILE A 365 25.13 -23.11 -3.82
CA ILE A 365 26.11 -22.19 -3.19
C ILE A 365 27.28 -21.94 -4.14
N GLU A 366 27.82 -23.00 -4.76
CA GLU A 366 28.96 -22.84 -5.67
C GLU A 366 28.57 -22.09 -6.97
N VAL A 367 27.37 -22.32 -7.50
CA VAL A 367 26.86 -21.58 -8.67
C VAL A 367 26.77 -20.08 -8.33
N VAL A 368 26.08 -19.74 -7.25
CA VAL A 368 25.83 -18.34 -6.86
C VAL A 368 27.15 -17.63 -6.51
N LYS A 369 28.11 -18.32 -5.86
CA LYS A 369 29.47 -17.82 -5.65
C LYS A 369 30.18 -17.49 -6.96
N GLY A 370 30.10 -18.41 -7.93
CA GLY A 370 30.69 -18.23 -9.24
C GLY A 370 30.09 -17.02 -9.99
N ASP A 371 28.79 -16.83 -9.88
CA ASP A 371 28.11 -15.73 -10.55
C ASP A 371 28.42 -14.37 -9.90
N TRP A 372 28.58 -14.32 -8.55
CA TRP A 372 29.12 -13.14 -7.87
C TRP A 372 30.53 -12.79 -8.36
N GLN A 373 31.41 -13.77 -8.43
CA GLN A 373 32.79 -13.56 -8.87
C GLN A 373 32.86 -13.04 -10.29
N LYS A 374 32.11 -13.68 -11.23
CA LYS A 374 32.02 -13.23 -12.63
C LYS A 374 31.53 -11.79 -12.73
N ALA A 375 30.46 -11.43 -11.99
CA ALA A 375 29.93 -10.08 -12.01
C ALA A 375 30.96 -9.07 -11.47
N SER A 376 31.65 -9.41 -10.36
CA SER A 376 32.68 -8.54 -9.77
C SER A 376 33.89 -8.36 -10.69
N GLU A 377 34.32 -9.40 -11.38
CA GLU A 377 35.44 -9.33 -12.33
C GLU A 377 35.08 -8.54 -13.58
N TYR A 378 33.91 -8.81 -14.16
CA TYR A 378 33.40 -8.09 -15.32
C TYR A 378 33.28 -6.57 -15.09
N LEU A 379 32.80 -6.16 -13.92
CA LEU A 379 32.61 -4.75 -13.61
C LEU A 379 33.88 -4.02 -13.17
N LYS A 380 34.98 -4.74 -12.93
CA LYS A 380 36.30 -4.18 -12.63
C LYS A 380 37.21 -4.07 -13.87
N SER A 381 36.89 -4.82 -14.94
CA SER A 381 37.58 -4.77 -16.21
C SER A 381 37.15 -3.56 -17.06
#